data_5d8d8d2c152b5b612742c9afeba39e7f
#
_entry.id   5d8d8d2c152b5b612742c9afeba39e7f
#
_cell.length_a   1.000
_cell.length_b   1.000
_cell.length_c   1.000
_cell.angle_alpha   90.00
_cell.angle_beta   90.00
_cell.angle_gamma   90.00
#
_symmetry.space_group_name_H-M   'P 1'
#
loop_
_entity.id
_entity.type
_entity.pdbx_description
1 polymer ?
#
loop_
_entity_poly.entity_id
_entity_poly.type
_entity_poly.pdbx_seq_one_letter_code
_entity_poly.pdbx_strand_id
1 'polypeptide(L)'
;MATGTEPPQINTGVHGVSRAAISPRHLRTDRWWIAPAMTAGGLLAFIVYSTWRAFANADYYAAPYVSPFYSPCLAENCAPMRGGPNWEIFGSWWGLSPALLILIFPLGFRLTCYYYRKAYYRGFWASPPACAVAEPHKNYTGETRFPLILQNIHRYFFYAAIPVAAILTYDTVLAFRDEHYEWGHMGLGTLVLLVNIVLIWAYTISCHSCRHIIGGRLKHFSKHPVRYRLWGWVGKLNDRHMLLAWASLISVALADFYVYLLASGAFDDPRFF
;
A
#
# COMPACT_ATOMS: atom_id res chain seq x y z
N MET A 1 -2.44 -60.08 -25.28
CA MET A 1 -1.74 -58.77 -25.34
C MET A 1 -2.50 -57.84 -24.41
N ALA A 2 -1.97 -57.60 -23.20
CA ALA A 2 -2.55 -56.70 -22.22
C ALA A 2 -2.04 -55.29 -22.52
N THR A 3 -2.95 -54.39 -22.91
CA THR A 3 -2.65 -52.98 -23.06
C THR A 3 -2.55 -52.36 -21.66
N GLY A 4 -1.32 -52.13 -21.23
CA GLY A 4 -1.02 -51.44 -19.98
C GLY A 4 -1.52 -50.00 -20.07
N THR A 5 -2.57 -49.69 -19.33
CA THR A 5 -2.98 -48.31 -19.05
C THR A 5 -1.99 -47.76 -18.01
N GLU A 6 -1.16 -46.81 -18.42
CA GLU A 6 -0.32 -46.04 -17.48
C GLU A 6 -1.20 -45.42 -16.39
N PRO A 7 -0.82 -45.56 -15.11
CA PRO A 7 -1.59 -44.92 -14.04
C PRO A 7 -1.54 -43.40 -14.18
N PRO A 8 -2.61 -42.69 -13.82
CA PRO A 8 -2.66 -41.24 -13.91
C PRO A 8 -1.54 -40.62 -13.07
N GLN A 9 -0.70 -39.81 -13.71
CA GLN A 9 0.37 -39.08 -13.07
C GLN A 9 -0.19 -38.14 -12.00
N ILE A 10 0.07 -38.45 -10.75
CA ILE A 10 -0.32 -37.60 -9.62
C ILE A 10 0.58 -36.38 -9.61
N ASN A 11 0.01 -35.27 -9.92
CA ASN A 11 0.66 -33.97 -9.97
C ASN A 11 0.94 -33.45 -8.55
N THR A 12 2.13 -33.58 -8.05
CA THR A 12 2.53 -33.25 -6.67
C THR A 12 2.84 -31.79 -6.41
N GLY A 13 2.38 -30.88 -7.25
CA GLY A 13 2.33 -29.43 -6.92
C GLY A 13 3.64 -28.69 -6.76
N VAL A 14 4.79 -29.29 -7.11
CA VAL A 14 6.09 -28.63 -7.01
C VAL A 14 6.67 -28.42 -8.42
N HIS A 15 6.87 -27.17 -8.77
CA HIS A 15 7.58 -26.68 -9.95
C HIS A 15 7.22 -27.31 -11.33
N GLY A 16 6.37 -26.61 -12.05
CA GLY A 16 6.16 -26.88 -13.49
C GLY A 16 5.02 -27.84 -13.84
N VAL A 17 4.28 -28.27 -12.86
CA VAL A 17 3.16 -29.20 -13.03
C VAL A 17 1.85 -28.42 -13.24
N SER A 18 1.06 -28.78 -14.24
CA SER A 18 -0.25 -28.17 -14.50
C SER A 18 -1.14 -28.34 -13.28
N ARG A 19 -1.71 -27.24 -12.78
CA ARG A 19 -2.73 -27.30 -11.73
C ARG A 19 -3.89 -28.18 -12.24
N ALA A 20 -4.46 -28.98 -11.36
CA ALA A 20 -5.64 -29.78 -11.68
C ALA A 20 -6.73 -28.86 -12.26
N ALA A 21 -7.10 -29.07 -13.49
CA ALA A 21 -8.19 -28.34 -14.11
C ALA A 21 -9.50 -28.73 -13.43
N ILE A 22 -10.22 -27.77 -12.88
CA ILE A 22 -11.57 -28.02 -12.36
C ILE A 22 -12.50 -28.13 -13.56
N SER A 23 -12.96 -29.34 -13.83
CA SER A 23 -13.99 -29.62 -14.80
C SER A 23 -15.11 -30.36 -14.07
N PRO A 24 -16.37 -29.92 -14.20
CA PRO A 24 -16.98 -28.99 -15.13
C PRO A 24 -16.83 -27.52 -14.71
N ARG A 25 -17.04 -26.63 -15.68
CA ARG A 25 -16.71 -25.18 -15.60
C ARG A 25 -17.43 -24.40 -14.50
N HIS A 26 -18.51 -24.88 -13.94
CA HIS A 26 -19.37 -24.16 -13.01
C HIS A 26 -19.89 -25.06 -11.89
N LEU A 27 -19.05 -25.30 -10.88
CA LEU A 27 -19.50 -25.92 -9.62
C LEU A 27 -20.18 -24.91 -8.69
N ARG A 28 -20.07 -23.61 -8.97
CA ARG A 28 -20.65 -22.54 -8.14
C ARG A 28 -21.78 -21.84 -8.88
N THR A 29 -22.91 -21.69 -8.19
CA THR A 29 -24.09 -20.94 -8.64
C THR A 29 -24.22 -19.58 -7.93
N ASP A 30 -23.39 -19.29 -6.94
CA ASP A 30 -23.37 -18.03 -6.22
C ASP A 30 -22.66 -16.91 -7.02
N ARG A 31 -22.84 -15.67 -6.58
CA ARG A 31 -22.23 -14.48 -7.20
C ARG A 31 -20.75 -14.32 -6.81
N TRP A 32 -19.94 -15.35 -7.03
CA TRP A 32 -18.52 -15.40 -6.67
C TRP A 32 -17.68 -14.25 -7.26
N TRP A 33 -18.11 -13.70 -8.38
CA TRP A 33 -17.40 -12.64 -9.12
C TRP A 33 -17.47 -11.27 -8.44
N ILE A 34 -18.42 -11.01 -7.52
CA ILE A 34 -18.60 -9.71 -6.86
C ILE A 34 -17.31 -9.31 -6.10
N ALA A 35 -16.75 -10.19 -5.29
CA ALA A 35 -15.57 -9.86 -4.50
C ALA A 35 -14.33 -9.52 -5.36
N PRO A 36 -13.96 -10.29 -6.40
CA PRO A 36 -12.92 -9.89 -7.34
C PRO A 36 -13.24 -8.59 -8.07
N ALA A 37 -14.48 -8.38 -8.51
CA ALA A 37 -14.90 -7.17 -9.22
C ALA A 37 -14.80 -5.91 -8.34
N MET A 38 -15.27 -5.98 -7.10
CA MET A 38 -15.12 -4.87 -6.13
C MET A 38 -13.65 -4.55 -5.84
N THR A 39 -12.82 -5.60 -5.72
CA THR A 39 -11.37 -5.43 -5.53
C THR A 39 -10.74 -4.75 -6.74
N ALA A 40 -11.07 -5.20 -7.95
CA ALA A 40 -10.56 -4.60 -9.19
C ALA A 40 -11.04 -3.15 -9.35
N GLY A 41 -12.33 -2.89 -9.12
CA GLY A 41 -12.91 -1.54 -9.18
C GLY A 41 -12.28 -0.58 -8.16
N GLY A 42 -12.10 -1.01 -6.92
CA GLY A 42 -11.47 -0.19 -5.88
C GLY A 42 -10.00 0.11 -6.18
N LEU A 43 -9.23 -0.87 -6.66
CA LEU A 43 -7.84 -0.66 -7.07
C LEU A 43 -7.76 0.25 -8.31
N LEU A 44 -8.63 0.06 -9.30
CA LEU A 44 -8.67 0.89 -10.49
C LEU A 44 -9.00 2.35 -10.16
N ALA A 45 -10.01 2.57 -9.32
CA ALA A 45 -10.37 3.91 -8.86
C ALA A 45 -9.19 4.60 -8.14
N PHE A 46 -8.49 3.88 -7.27
CA PHE A 46 -7.29 4.41 -6.61
C PHE A 46 -6.16 4.70 -7.60
N ILE A 47 -5.91 3.82 -8.59
CA ILE A 47 -4.86 4.02 -9.60
C ILE A 47 -5.18 5.27 -10.44
N VAL A 48 -6.40 5.41 -10.92
CA VAL A 48 -6.82 6.58 -11.73
C VAL A 48 -6.67 7.86 -10.89
N TYR A 49 -7.20 7.86 -9.67
CA TYR A 49 -7.11 9.00 -8.76
C TYR A 49 -5.65 9.38 -8.46
N SER A 50 -4.83 8.43 -8.01
CA SER A 50 -3.44 8.69 -7.61
C SER A 50 -2.56 9.11 -8.79
N THR A 51 -2.83 8.57 -9.99
CA THR A 51 -2.13 8.98 -11.22
C THR A 51 -2.48 10.42 -11.57
N TRP A 52 -3.78 10.77 -11.59
CA TRP A 52 -4.20 12.15 -11.80
C TRP A 52 -3.53 13.09 -10.82
N ARG A 53 -3.61 12.82 -9.53
CA ARG A 53 -3.00 13.67 -8.50
C ARG A 53 -1.48 13.75 -8.64
N ALA A 54 -0.79 12.65 -8.93
CA ALA A 54 0.66 12.64 -9.09
C ALA A 54 1.15 13.55 -10.25
N PHE A 55 0.36 13.69 -11.31
CA PHE A 55 0.71 14.54 -12.46
C PHE A 55 0.15 15.97 -12.39
N ALA A 56 -0.85 16.23 -11.54
CA ALA A 56 -1.52 17.52 -11.46
C ALA A 56 -0.57 18.66 -11.05
N ASN A 57 0.38 18.40 -10.17
CA ASN A 57 1.35 19.37 -9.63
C ASN A 57 0.70 20.67 -9.12
N ALA A 58 -0.51 20.59 -8.59
CA ALA A 58 -1.32 21.71 -8.13
C ALA A 58 -2.18 21.31 -6.93
N ASP A 59 -2.61 22.28 -6.15
CA ASP A 59 -3.57 22.13 -5.06
C ASP A 59 -3.21 21.04 -4.04
N TYR A 60 -1.93 20.97 -3.66
CA TYR A 60 -1.43 19.97 -2.71
C TYR A 60 -0.99 20.55 -1.36
N TYR A 61 -1.11 21.87 -1.21
CA TYR A 61 -0.77 22.57 0.02
C TYR A 61 -1.79 23.67 0.35
N ALA A 62 -2.38 23.59 1.54
CA ALA A 62 -3.19 24.64 2.16
C ALA A 62 -2.75 24.76 3.62
N ALA A 63 -2.09 25.86 3.98
CA ALA A 63 -1.47 26.00 5.29
C ALA A 63 -2.45 25.68 6.44
N PRO A 64 -2.04 24.87 7.42
CA PRO A 64 -0.75 24.19 7.60
C PRO A 64 -0.64 22.79 6.96
N TYR A 65 -1.60 22.37 6.16
CA TYR A 65 -1.77 21.02 5.65
C TYR A 65 -1.03 20.78 4.34
N VAL A 66 -0.32 19.66 4.25
CA VAL A 66 0.30 19.18 3.02
C VAL A 66 -0.26 17.82 2.63
N SER A 67 -0.47 17.61 1.33
CA SER A 67 -0.89 16.32 0.81
C SER A 67 0.17 15.25 1.06
N PRO A 68 -0.21 14.06 1.56
CA PRO A 68 0.71 12.94 1.73
C PRO A 68 1.32 12.43 0.42
N PHE A 69 0.82 12.83 -0.74
CA PHE A 69 1.41 12.51 -2.04
C PHE A 69 2.59 13.40 -2.40
N TYR A 70 2.72 14.56 -1.78
CA TYR A 70 3.69 15.60 -2.09
C TYR A 70 4.71 15.86 -0.96
N SER A 71 4.74 15.00 0.05
CA SER A 71 5.71 15.09 1.16
C SER A 71 6.58 13.82 1.26
N PRO A 72 7.91 13.98 1.45
CA PRO A 72 8.70 15.20 1.48
C PRO A 72 8.84 15.86 0.10
N CYS A 73 8.99 17.17 0.04
CA CYS A 73 9.35 17.81 -1.20
C CYS A 73 10.83 17.62 -1.52
N LEU A 74 11.14 17.09 -2.70
CA LEU A 74 12.50 16.77 -3.15
C LEU A 74 12.97 17.62 -4.34
N ALA A 75 12.12 18.50 -4.88
CA ALA A 75 12.40 19.33 -6.02
C ALA A 75 12.16 20.81 -5.70
N GLU A 76 12.83 21.72 -6.42
CA GLU A 76 12.73 23.17 -6.21
C GLU A 76 11.33 23.73 -6.51
N ASN A 77 10.59 23.08 -7.42
CA ASN A 77 9.25 23.50 -7.83
C ASN A 77 8.12 23.16 -6.86
N CYS A 78 8.41 22.92 -5.59
CA CYS A 78 7.40 22.68 -4.59
C CYS A 78 6.80 23.98 -4.05
N ALA A 79 5.55 23.89 -3.59
CA ALA A 79 4.94 24.98 -2.84
C ALA A 79 5.77 25.28 -1.57
N PRO A 80 5.94 26.57 -1.20
CA PRO A 80 6.71 26.94 -0.01
C PRO A 80 5.97 26.48 1.25
N MET A 81 6.43 25.37 1.83
CA MET A 81 5.90 24.82 3.07
C MET A 81 6.77 25.30 4.24
N ARG A 82 6.30 26.26 5.00
CA ARG A 82 7.06 26.79 6.14
C ARG A 82 7.26 25.75 7.24
N GLY A 83 8.53 25.40 7.47
CA GLY A 83 8.91 24.35 8.43
C GLY A 83 8.60 22.93 7.99
N GLY A 84 8.18 22.75 6.74
CA GLY A 84 8.00 21.42 6.13
C GLY A 84 9.32 20.82 5.62
N PRO A 85 9.33 19.54 5.25
CA PRO A 85 10.52 18.83 4.79
C PRO A 85 10.81 19.13 3.30
N ASN A 86 11.23 20.36 3.01
CA ASN A 86 11.71 20.80 1.70
C ASN A 86 13.21 20.57 1.61
N TRP A 87 13.62 19.55 0.88
CA TRP A 87 15.04 19.18 0.83
C TRP A 87 15.71 19.51 -0.50
N GLU A 88 14.95 19.82 -1.56
CA GLU A 88 15.42 20.27 -2.87
C GLU A 88 16.60 19.46 -3.45
N ILE A 89 16.66 18.16 -3.11
CA ILE A 89 17.80 17.27 -3.49
C ILE A 89 17.99 17.22 -5.00
N PHE A 90 16.90 17.32 -5.73
CA PHE A 90 16.91 17.27 -7.20
C PHE A 90 16.97 18.64 -7.87
N GLY A 91 16.89 19.74 -7.09
CA GLY A 91 17.02 21.10 -7.59
C GLY A 91 16.08 21.43 -8.76
N SER A 92 16.48 22.39 -9.59
CA SER A 92 15.71 22.92 -10.73
C SER A 92 15.68 22.02 -11.98
N TRP A 93 16.55 21.01 -12.07
CA TRP A 93 16.57 20.12 -13.25
C TRP A 93 15.34 19.20 -13.33
N TRP A 94 14.66 18.97 -12.20
CA TRP A 94 13.44 18.19 -12.18
C TRP A 94 12.22 19.07 -12.50
N GLY A 95 11.83 19.10 -13.77
CA GLY A 95 10.70 19.91 -14.26
C GLY A 95 9.32 19.24 -14.17
N LEU A 96 9.23 17.98 -13.70
CA LEU A 96 7.97 17.26 -13.53
C LEU A 96 7.45 17.41 -12.11
N SER A 97 6.24 16.89 -11.86
CA SER A 97 5.66 16.88 -10.52
C SER A 97 6.60 16.21 -9.50
N PRO A 98 6.86 16.84 -8.33
CA PRO A 98 7.69 16.28 -7.27
C PRO A 98 7.08 15.00 -6.68
N ALA A 99 5.76 14.82 -6.75
CA ALA A 99 5.09 13.61 -6.30
C ALA A 99 5.62 12.35 -7.01
N LEU A 100 6.05 12.46 -8.27
CA LEU A 100 6.59 11.32 -9.02
C LEU A 100 7.88 10.76 -8.41
N LEU A 101 8.69 11.59 -7.75
CA LEU A 101 9.90 11.16 -7.06
C LEU A 101 9.59 10.41 -5.77
N ILE A 102 8.59 10.89 -5.04
CA ILE A 102 8.24 10.41 -3.71
C ILE A 102 7.44 9.11 -3.79
N LEU A 103 6.46 9.08 -4.68
CA LEU A 103 5.48 7.98 -4.77
C LEU A 103 6.10 6.64 -5.18
N ILE A 104 7.32 6.62 -5.73
CA ILE A 104 8.05 5.38 -6.04
C ILE A 104 8.14 4.46 -4.81
N PHE A 105 8.41 5.01 -3.63
CA PHE A 105 8.61 4.23 -2.41
C PHE A 105 7.30 3.65 -1.85
N PRO A 106 6.24 4.42 -1.58
CA PRO A 106 4.97 3.88 -1.10
C PRO A 106 4.27 3.03 -2.16
N LEU A 107 4.39 3.37 -3.45
CA LEU A 107 3.87 2.55 -4.54
C LEU A 107 4.58 1.20 -4.60
N GLY A 108 5.91 1.20 -4.59
CA GLY A 108 6.71 -0.02 -4.59
C GLY A 108 6.41 -0.90 -3.37
N PHE A 109 6.25 -0.29 -2.19
CA PHE A 109 5.88 -1.02 -0.98
C PHE A 109 4.51 -1.70 -1.10
N ARG A 110 3.50 -1.02 -1.65
CA ARG A 110 2.17 -1.60 -1.88
C ARG A 110 2.19 -2.62 -3.02
N LEU A 111 2.82 -2.30 -4.14
CA LEU A 111 2.84 -3.16 -5.33
C LEU A 111 3.54 -4.50 -5.07
N THR A 112 4.61 -4.50 -4.29
CA THR A 112 5.36 -5.72 -3.94
C THR A 112 4.79 -6.46 -2.73
N CYS A 113 3.78 -5.93 -2.04
CA CYS A 113 3.12 -6.59 -0.93
C CYS A 113 2.36 -7.84 -1.40
N TYR A 114 2.57 -8.97 -0.71
CA TYR A 114 1.90 -10.23 -1.05
C TYR A 114 0.37 -10.16 -0.97
N TYR A 115 -0.16 -9.34 -0.07
CA TYR A 115 -1.61 -9.13 -0.01
C TYR A 115 -2.12 -8.39 -1.25
N TYR A 116 -1.49 -7.26 -1.62
CA TYR A 116 -1.89 -6.53 -2.83
C TYR A 116 -1.67 -7.36 -4.09
N ARG A 117 -0.60 -8.16 -4.15
CA ARG A 117 -0.43 -9.14 -5.22
C ARG A 117 -1.62 -10.06 -5.35
N LYS A 118 -2.04 -10.68 -4.23
CA LYS A 118 -3.26 -11.51 -4.21
C LYS A 118 -4.48 -10.74 -4.70
N ALA A 119 -4.64 -9.48 -4.31
CA ALA A 119 -5.76 -8.63 -4.69
C ALA A 119 -5.78 -8.36 -6.20
N TYR A 120 -4.68 -7.86 -6.78
CA TYR A 120 -4.66 -7.55 -8.22
C TYR A 120 -4.60 -8.80 -9.10
N TYR A 121 -3.97 -9.90 -8.65
CA TYR A 121 -4.02 -11.18 -9.37
C TYR A 121 -5.44 -11.74 -9.46
N ARG A 122 -6.17 -11.73 -8.37
CA ARG A 122 -7.57 -12.18 -8.36
C ARG A 122 -8.50 -11.21 -9.08
N GLY A 123 -8.29 -9.91 -8.90
CA GLY A 123 -9.15 -8.88 -9.47
C GLY A 123 -8.97 -8.69 -10.98
N PHE A 124 -7.73 -8.61 -11.45
CA PHE A 124 -7.42 -8.30 -12.85
C PHE A 124 -7.06 -9.53 -13.69
N TRP A 125 -6.40 -10.54 -13.09
CA TRP A 125 -5.96 -11.73 -13.81
C TRP A 125 -6.83 -12.97 -13.55
N ALA A 126 -7.79 -12.90 -12.63
CA ALA A 126 -8.61 -14.05 -12.25
C ALA A 126 -7.76 -15.29 -11.87
N SER A 127 -6.69 -15.12 -11.11
CA SER A 127 -5.67 -16.15 -10.80
C SER A 127 -5.47 -16.40 -9.32
N PRO A 128 -6.20 -17.31 -8.66
CA PRO A 128 -7.50 -17.86 -9.08
C PRO A 128 -8.63 -16.85 -8.85
N PRO A 129 -9.70 -16.84 -9.67
CA PRO A 129 -10.81 -15.90 -9.49
C PRO A 129 -11.58 -16.17 -8.18
N ALA A 130 -11.89 -17.44 -7.91
CA ALA A 130 -12.51 -17.91 -6.67
C ALA A 130 -12.27 -19.42 -6.50
N CYS A 131 -12.58 -19.95 -5.30
CA CYS A 131 -12.56 -21.40 -5.08
C CYS A 131 -13.59 -22.09 -6.00
N ALA A 132 -13.22 -23.27 -6.54
CA ALA A 132 -14.04 -24.06 -7.46
C ALA A 132 -14.47 -23.31 -8.74
N VAL A 133 -13.72 -22.31 -9.16
CA VAL A 133 -13.88 -21.63 -10.46
C VAL A 133 -12.60 -21.84 -11.25
N ALA A 134 -12.75 -22.23 -12.54
CA ALA A 134 -11.62 -22.50 -13.41
C ALA A 134 -10.76 -21.24 -13.63
N GLU A 135 -9.44 -21.43 -13.60
CA GLU A 135 -8.49 -20.35 -13.91
C GLU A 135 -8.35 -20.19 -15.44
N PRO A 136 -8.31 -18.94 -15.96
CA PRO A 136 -8.06 -18.71 -17.38
C PRO A 136 -6.61 -19.02 -17.79
N HIS A 137 -5.68 -19.04 -16.81
CA HIS A 137 -4.25 -19.25 -17.05
C HIS A 137 -3.82 -20.67 -16.67
N LYS A 138 -3.12 -21.34 -17.60
CA LYS A 138 -2.66 -22.72 -17.41
C LYS A 138 -1.34 -22.83 -16.64
N ASN A 139 -0.49 -21.81 -16.70
CA ASN A 139 0.85 -21.85 -16.15
C ASN A 139 1.08 -20.73 -15.12
N TYR A 140 1.50 -21.13 -13.92
CA TYR A 140 2.00 -20.23 -12.90
C TYR A 140 3.52 -20.31 -12.82
N THR A 141 4.21 -19.18 -13.03
CA THR A 141 5.69 -19.13 -13.05
C THR A 141 6.31 -18.81 -11.70
N GLY A 142 5.49 -18.51 -10.68
CA GLY A 142 5.97 -18.12 -9.34
C GLY A 142 6.76 -16.81 -9.35
N GLU A 143 7.53 -16.56 -8.28
CA GLU A 143 8.36 -15.37 -8.10
C GLU A 143 9.75 -15.51 -8.75
N THR A 144 9.90 -16.37 -9.76
CA THR A 144 11.18 -16.60 -10.47
C THR A 144 11.31 -15.78 -11.75
N ARG A 145 10.20 -15.24 -12.27
CA ARG A 145 10.16 -14.45 -13.50
C ARG A 145 9.44 -13.12 -13.30
N PHE A 146 9.80 -12.15 -14.16
CA PHE A 146 9.10 -10.87 -14.24
C PHE A 146 7.63 -11.09 -14.64
N PRO A 147 6.65 -10.36 -14.06
CA PRO A 147 6.82 -9.29 -13.05
C PRO A 147 6.89 -9.81 -11.60
N LEU A 148 6.60 -11.07 -11.32
CA LEU A 148 6.47 -11.62 -9.97
C LEU A 148 7.77 -11.62 -9.17
N ILE A 149 8.92 -11.69 -9.84
CA ILE A 149 10.24 -11.60 -9.20
C ILE A 149 10.41 -10.31 -8.39
N LEU A 150 9.69 -9.23 -8.76
CA LEU A 150 9.70 -7.97 -8.02
C LEU A 150 9.16 -8.10 -6.59
N GLN A 151 8.39 -9.13 -6.27
CA GLN A 151 7.94 -9.40 -4.90
C GLN A 151 9.10 -9.64 -3.93
N ASN A 152 10.22 -10.13 -4.43
CA ASN A 152 11.40 -10.45 -3.62
C ASN A 152 12.09 -9.20 -3.06
N ILE A 153 11.85 -8.01 -3.65
CA ILE A 153 12.41 -6.73 -3.18
C ILE A 153 11.50 -6.01 -2.17
N HIS A 154 10.38 -6.61 -1.79
CA HIS A 154 9.42 -6.00 -0.85
C HIS A 154 10.06 -5.52 0.46
N ARG A 155 11.05 -6.24 0.99
CA ARG A 155 11.75 -5.85 2.21
C ARG A 155 12.51 -4.53 2.06
N TYR A 156 13.08 -4.25 0.89
CA TYR A 156 13.76 -2.98 0.63
C TYR A 156 12.77 -1.82 0.59
N PHE A 157 11.62 -2.02 -0.05
CA PHE A 157 10.54 -1.03 -0.01
C PHE A 157 9.96 -0.85 1.39
N PHE A 158 9.93 -1.89 2.22
CA PHE A 158 9.57 -1.75 3.63
C PHE A 158 10.52 -0.80 4.37
N TYR A 159 11.83 -0.95 4.18
CA TYR A 159 12.81 -0.02 4.77
C TYR A 159 12.63 1.41 4.26
N ALA A 160 12.35 1.60 2.99
CA ALA A 160 12.08 2.91 2.42
C ALA A 160 10.74 3.51 2.89
N ALA A 161 9.74 2.69 3.18
CA ALA A 161 8.44 3.15 3.69
C ALA A 161 8.53 3.72 5.13
N ILE A 162 9.47 3.26 5.95
CA ILE A 162 9.65 3.74 7.32
C ILE A 162 9.99 5.24 7.36
N PRO A 163 11.05 5.75 6.67
CA PRO A 163 11.34 7.18 6.64
C PRO A 163 10.20 8.00 6.03
N VAL A 164 9.54 7.52 4.98
CA VAL A 164 8.37 8.21 4.41
C VAL A 164 7.26 8.35 5.47
N ALA A 165 6.93 7.28 6.18
CA ALA A 165 5.93 7.34 7.25
C ALA A 165 6.36 8.25 8.42
N ALA A 166 7.66 8.30 8.74
CA ALA A 166 8.17 9.22 9.75
C ALA A 166 8.04 10.70 9.32
N ILE A 167 8.30 11.00 8.06
CA ILE A 167 8.12 12.35 7.49
C ILE A 167 6.64 12.74 7.51
N LEU A 168 5.74 11.87 7.07
CA LEU A 168 4.29 12.12 7.15
C LEU A 168 3.80 12.27 8.60
N THR A 169 4.47 11.64 9.57
CA THR A 169 4.20 11.89 11.00
C THR A 169 4.59 13.30 11.38
N TYR A 170 5.76 13.77 10.91
CA TYR A 170 6.20 15.14 11.13
C TYR A 170 5.22 16.15 10.53
N ASP A 171 4.76 15.93 9.29
CA ASP A 171 3.73 16.78 8.67
C ASP A 171 2.42 16.81 9.48
N THR A 172 2.03 15.65 10.03
CA THR A 172 0.86 15.57 10.91
C THR A 172 1.07 16.36 12.22
N VAL A 173 2.28 16.38 12.75
CA VAL A 173 2.62 17.22 13.90
C VAL A 173 2.56 18.71 13.52
N LEU A 174 3.08 19.08 12.34
CA LEU A 174 2.99 20.45 11.83
C LEU A 174 1.54 20.90 11.58
N ALA A 175 0.62 19.98 11.34
CA ALA A 175 -0.81 20.23 11.16
C ALA A 175 -1.54 20.71 12.45
N PHE A 176 -0.87 20.69 13.62
CA PHE A 176 -1.36 21.31 14.85
C PHE A 176 -1.06 22.81 14.95
N ARG A 177 -0.83 23.46 13.82
CA ARG A 177 -0.65 24.91 13.69
C ARG A 177 -1.84 25.51 12.96
N ASP A 178 -1.97 26.83 13.04
CA ASP A 178 -2.90 27.58 12.21
C ASP A 178 -2.28 28.00 10.86
N GLU A 179 -2.98 28.83 10.10
CA GLU A 179 -2.49 29.40 8.85
C GLU A 179 -1.32 30.39 9.04
N HIS A 180 -1.18 30.97 10.24
CA HIS A 180 -0.08 31.83 10.65
C HIS A 180 1.10 31.05 11.23
N TYR A 181 1.01 29.72 11.28
CA TYR A 181 1.98 28.77 11.82
C TYR A 181 2.14 28.82 13.34
N GLU A 182 1.16 29.34 14.06
CA GLU A 182 1.13 29.31 15.53
C GLU A 182 0.63 27.94 16.02
N TRP A 183 1.25 27.47 17.11
CA TRP A 183 0.94 26.14 17.68
C TRP A 183 -0.30 26.16 18.57
N GLY A 184 -0.89 24.99 18.73
CA GLY A 184 -2.01 24.78 19.66
C GLY A 184 -3.35 24.82 18.98
N HIS A 185 -3.41 24.75 17.67
CA HIS A 185 -4.63 24.76 16.88
C HIS A 185 -4.92 23.38 16.27
N MET A 186 -6.19 23.04 16.20
CA MET A 186 -6.66 21.79 15.63
C MET A 186 -7.88 22.03 14.76
N GLY A 187 -7.80 21.60 13.52
CA GLY A 187 -8.90 21.59 12.56
C GLY A 187 -9.29 20.17 12.14
N LEU A 188 -10.29 20.06 11.30
CA LEU A 188 -10.71 18.80 10.72
C LEU A 188 -9.58 18.19 9.86
N GLY A 189 -8.80 19.02 9.15
CA GLY A 189 -7.63 18.58 8.39
C GLY A 189 -6.57 17.92 9.28
N THR A 190 -6.34 18.46 10.49
CA THR A 190 -5.45 17.84 11.48
C THR A 190 -5.92 16.42 11.85
N LEU A 191 -7.23 16.25 12.09
CA LEU A 191 -7.80 14.94 12.43
C LEU A 191 -7.68 13.95 11.25
N VAL A 192 -7.95 14.41 10.04
CA VAL A 192 -7.83 13.59 8.82
C VAL A 192 -6.39 13.09 8.65
N LEU A 193 -5.38 13.97 8.79
CA LEU A 193 -3.98 13.59 8.71
C LEU A 193 -3.55 12.66 9.85
N LEU A 194 -4.08 12.89 11.07
CA LEU A 194 -3.78 12.05 12.22
C LEU A 194 -4.32 10.62 12.03
N VAL A 195 -5.56 10.47 11.58
CA VAL A 195 -6.15 9.16 11.26
C VAL A 195 -5.36 8.48 10.14
N ASN A 196 -5.00 9.24 9.11
CA ASN A 196 -4.21 8.74 7.98
C ASN A 196 -2.86 8.17 8.45
N ILE A 197 -2.10 8.92 9.24
CA ILE A 197 -0.77 8.46 9.67
C ILE A 197 -0.85 7.25 10.62
N VAL A 198 -1.84 7.19 11.49
CA VAL A 198 -2.09 6.01 12.34
C VAL A 198 -2.36 4.78 11.48
N LEU A 199 -3.17 4.89 10.44
CA LEU A 199 -3.47 3.78 9.52
C LEU A 199 -2.26 3.40 8.65
N ILE A 200 -1.45 4.36 8.21
CA ILE A 200 -0.19 4.10 7.49
C ILE A 200 0.78 3.31 8.38
N TRP A 201 0.99 3.72 9.64
CA TRP A 201 1.83 2.98 10.57
C TRP A 201 1.27 1.59 10.88
N ALA A 202 -0.03 1.48 11.13
CA ALA A 202 -0.68 0.19 11.38
C ALA A 202 -0.49 -0.77 10.19
N TYR A 203 -0.66 -0.29 8.95
CA TYR A 203 -0.38 -1.06 7.75
C TYR A 203 1.10 -1.45 7.64
N THR A 204 2.01 -0.51 7.84
CA THR A 204 3.47 -0.73 7.71
C THR A 204 3.96 -1.74 8.75
N ILE A 205 3.56 -1.59 10.01
CA ILE A 205 3.97 -2.47 11.11
C ILE A 205 3.32 -3.86 10.99
N SER A 206 2.10 -3.95 10.48
CA SER A 206 1.42 -5.23 10.24
C SER A 206 2.05 -6.06 9.11
N CYS A 207 2.99 -5.49 8.36
CA CYS A 207 3.63 -6.14 7.24
C CYS A 207 4.41 -7.38 7.67
N HIS A 208 4.37 -8.41 6.82
CA HIS A 208 5.16 -9.64 7.02
C HIS A 208 6.67 -9.36 7.11
N SER A 209 7.17 -8.35 6.39
CA SER A 209 8.57 -7.92 6.47
C SER A 209 8.94 -7.41 7.87
N CYS A 210 8.07 -6.62 8.51
CA CYS A 210 8.26 -6.15 9.88
C CYS A 210 8.34 -7.34 10.86
N ARG A 211 7.40 -8.27 10.77
CA ARG A 211 7.39 -9.49 11.58
C ARG A 211 8.67 -10.31 11.41
N HIS A 212 9.17 -10.41 10.18
CA HIS A 212 10.41 -11.11 9.87
C HIS A 212 11.66 -10.41 10.44
N ILE A 213 11.70 -9.08 10.43
CA ILE A 213 12.82 -8.31 10.99
C ILE A 213 12.88 -8.48 12.50
N ILE A 214 11.74 -8.42 13.17
CA ILE A 214 11.67 -8.53 14.64
C ILE A 214 11.97 -9.96 15.10
N GLY A 215 11.36 -10.98 14.47
CA GLY A 215 11.44 -12.37 14.90
C GLY A 215 12.40 -13.26 14.12
N GLY A 216 12.94 -12.76 13.00
CA GLY A 216 13.85 -13.53 12.15
C GLY A 216 15.19 -13.81 12.83
N ARG A 217 15.82 -14.95 12.49
CA ARG A 217 17.10 -15.43 13.05
C ARG A 217 17.07 -15.71 14.55
N LEU A 218 15.90 -15.78 15.17
CA LEU A 218 15.77 -16.23 16.55
C LEU A 218 15.68 -17.76 16.59
N LYS A 219 16.71 -18.39 17.14
CA LYS A 219 16.72 -19.86 17.35
C LYS A 219 16.03 -20.25 18.69
N HIS A 220 16.03 -19.35 19.67
CA HIS A 220 15.47 -19.59 21.00
C HIS A 220 14.72 -18.34 21.48
N PHE A 221 13.40 -18.40 21.48
CA PHE A 221 12.56 -17.29 21.93
C PHE A 221 12.69 -16.99 23.43
N SER A 222 12.92 -18.01 24.26
CA SER A 222 13.13 -17.86 25.70
C SER A 222 14.32 -16.98 26.09
N LYS A 223 15.36 -16.96 25.24
CA LYS A 223 16.54 -16.08 25.43
C LYS A 223 16.31 -14.63 25.01
N HIS A 224 15.20 -14.34 24.32
CA HIS A 224 14.89 -13.00 23.78
C HIS A 224 13.44 -12.62 24.08
N PRO A 225 13.03 -12.49 25.36
CA PRO A 225 11.62 -12.32 25.74
C PRO A 225 11.00 -11.05 25.18
N VAL A 226 11.76 -9.94 25.08
CA VAL A 226 11.28 -8.68 24.51
C VAL A 226 10.97 -8.83 23.01
N ARG A 227 11.90 -9.40 22.24
CA ARG A 227 11.70 -9.63 20.80
C ARG A 227 10.54 -10.61 20.56
N TYR A 228 10.38 -11.62 21.36
CA TYR A 228 9.26 -12.56 21.29
C TYR A 228 7.91 -11.86 21.54
N ARG A 229 7.87 -10.99 22.55
CA ARG A 229 6.66 -10.21 22.85
C ARG A 229 6.30 -9.26 21.71
N LEU A 230 7.28 -8.54 21.18
CA LEU A 230 7.09 -7.65 20.00
C LEU A 230 6.65 -8.44 18.76
N TRP A 231 7.26 -9.59 18.51
CA TRP A 231 6.87 -10.48 17.41
C TRP A 231 5.42 -10.98 17.55
N GLY A 232 5.02 -11.34 18.77
CA GLY A 232 3.64 -11.75 19.06
C GLY A 232 2.64 -10.61 18.82
N TRP A 233 2.99 -9.39 19.24
CA TRP A 233 2.15 -8.21 19.01
C TRP A 233 2.02 -7.87 17.52
N VAL A 234 3.13 -7.82 16.79
CA VAL A 234 3.13 -7.63 15.33
C VAL A 234 2.37 -8.77 14.64
N GLY A 235 2.45 -9.99 15.16
CA GLY A 235 1.67 -11.12 14.65
C GLY A 235 0.16 -10.86 14.69
N LYS A 236 -0.36 -10.31 15.78
CA LYS A 236 -1.79 -9.94 15.91
C LYS A 236 -2.20 -8.86 14.92
N LEU A 237 -1.32 -7.88 14.64
CA LEU A 237 -1.57 -6.88 13.59
C LEU A 237 -1.52 -7.51 12.19
N ASN A 238 -0.59 -8.43 11.96
CA ASN A 238 -0.45 -9.13 10.69
C ASN A 238 -1.68 -9.96 10.32
N ASP A 239 -2.40 -10.51 11.29
CA ASP A 239 -3.66 -11.22 11.06
C ASP A 239 -4.73 -10.31 10.42
N ARG A 240 -4.64 -8.99 10.64
CA ARG A 240 -5.53 -7.98 10.09
C ARG A 240 -4.90 -7.16 8.94
N HIS A 241 -3.78 -7.60 8.42
CA HIS A 241 -3.02 -6.84 7.40
C HIS A 241 -3.86 -6.49 6.16
N MET A 242 -4.76 -7.37 5.73
CA MET A 242 -5.69 -7.10 4.63
C MET A 242 -6.60 -5.89 4.88
N LEU A 243 -7.21 -5.85 6.06
CA LEU A 243 -8.08 -4.73 6.46
C LEU A 243 -7.29 -3.42 6.54
N LEU A 244 -6.11 -3.47 7.17
CA LEU A 244 -5.23 -2.32 7.33
C LEU A 244 -4.68 -1.83 5.97
N ALA A 245 -4.42 -2.73 5.02
CA ALA A 245 -4.03 -2.37 3.67
C ALA A 245 -5.11 -1.54 2.97
N TRP A 246 -6.38 -1.96 3.00
CA TRP A 246 -7.48 -1.20 2.42
C TRP A 246 -7.77 0.09 3.19
N ALA A 247 -7.84 0.04 4.52
CA ALA A 247 -8.10 1.22 5.33
C ALA A 247 -7.04 2.30 5.09
N SER A 248 -5.74 1.95 5.07
CA SER A 248 -4.67 2.91 4.81
C SER A 248 -4.66 3.41 3.35
N LEU A 249 -5.10 2.59 2.38
CA LEU A 249 -5.20 3.01 0.97
C LEU A 249 -6.29 4.06 0.79
N ILE A 250 -7.46 3.81 1.38
CA ILE A 250 -8.59 4.73 1.32
C ILE A 250 -8.26 6.01 2.09
N SER A 251 -7.67 5.88 3.29
CA SER A 251 -7.36 7.06 4.11
C SER A 251 -6.34 7.98 3.46
N VAL A 252 -5.32 7.46 2.78
CA VAL A 252 -4.32 8.31 2.11
C VAL A 252 -4.91 9.04 0.91
N ALA A 253 -5.83 8.41 0.17
CA ALA A 253 -6.56 9.07 -0.90
C ALA A 253 -7.50 10.17 -0.36
N LEU A 254 -8.22 9.88 0.74
CA LEU A 254 -9.10 10.85 1.39
C LEU A 254 -8.32 12.02 2.00
N ALA A 255 -7.15 11.78 2.57
CA ALA A 255 -6.29 12.83 3.12
C ALA A 255 -5.76 13.75 2.01
N ASP A 256 -5.29 13.19 0.89
CA ASP A 256 -4.90 13.99 -0.26
C ASP A 256 -6.10 14.77 -0.84
N PHE A 257 -7.24 14.10 -1.00
CA PHE A 257 -8.45 14.75 -1.53
C PHE A 257 -8.94 15.89 -0.62
N TYR A 258 -8.86 15.73 0.69
CA TYR A 258 -9.19 16.78 1.64
C TYR A 258 -8.29 18.01 1.46
N VAL A 259 -6.98 17.81 1.41
CA VAL A 259 -6.03 18.90 1.18
C VAL A 259 -6.24 19.55 -0.19
N TYR A 260 -6.53 18.76 -1.21
CA TYR A 260 -6.88 19.26 -2.55
C TYR A 260 -8.08 20.19 -2.51
N LEU A 261 -9.15 19.81 -1.82
CA LEU A 261 -10.37 20.64 -1.72
C LEU A 261 -10.11 21.95 -0.96
N LEU A 262 -9.30 21.93 0.09
CA LEU A 262 -8.89 23.15 0.80
C LEU A 262 -8.04 24.05 -0.09
N ALA A 263 -7.03 23.48 -0.75
CA ALA A 263 -6.10 24.24 -1.60
C ALA A 263 -6.78 24.84 -2.82
N SER A 264 -7.79 24.17 -3.37
CA SER A 264 -8.61 24.68 -4.48
C SER A 264 -9.66 25.72 -4.06
N GLY A 265 -9.80 25.99 -2.75
CA GLY A 265 -10.79 26.93 -2.24
C GLY A 265 -12.23 26.43 -2.28
N ALA A 266 -12.45 25.11 -2.34
CA ALA A 266 -13.78 24.53 -2.38
C ALA A 266 -14.54 24.72 -1.05
N PHE A 267 -13.83 24.75 0.08
CA PHE A 267 -14.37 25.06 1.40
C PHE A 267 -13.23 25.44 2.37
N ASP A 268 -13.59 26.00 3.51
CA ASP A 268 -12.65 26.33 4.58
C ASP A 268 -12.58 25.21 5.62
N ASP A 269 -11.37 25.00 6.21
CA ASP A 269 -11.18 23.96 7.21
C ASP A 269 -11.94 24.29 8.50
N PRO A 270 -12.88 23.44 8.96
CA PRO A 270 -13.52 23.63 10.24
C PRO A 270 -12.50 23.52 11.38
N ARG A 271 -12.36 24.59 12.15
CA ARG A 271 -11.46 24.66 13.30
C ARG A 271 -12.20 24.30 14.59
N PHE A 272 -11.53 23.55 15.46
CA PHE A 272 -12.07 23.16 16.76
C PHE A 272 -11.57 24.09 17.85
N PHE A 273 -10.33 24.52 17.78
CA PHE A 273 -9.69 25.50 18.66
C PHE A 273 -8.40 26.03 18.05
#